data_995a42d55e19d5b8caa5442d02a083e0
#
_entry.id   995a42d55e19d5b8caa5442d02a083e0
#
_cell.length_a   1.000
_cell.length_b   1.000
_cell.length_c   1.000
_cell.angle_alpha   90.00
_cell.angle_beta   90.00
_cell.angle_gamma   90.00
#
_symmetry.space_group_name_H-M   'P 1'
#
loop_
_entity.id
_entity.type
_entity.pdbx_description
1 polymer ?
#
loop_
_entity_poly.entity_id
_entity_poly.type
_entity_poly.pdbx_seq_one_letter_code
_entity_poly.pdbx_strand_id
1 'polypeptide(L)'
;IFISLSFNFIRKDTVPFVSKELIKVESLDELSKESNEPLIRQISLNIAKNLFFDNTLFIDARAEEYYNEGHIPNSICYDNIDTLFLKLEEKIFFNDAFVVYCSDDDCGSSEELALTLQENGYSNIYVFKGGWKKWSDTGLPFNKNE
;
A
#
# COMPACT_ATOMS: atom_id res chain seq x y z
N ILE A 1 46.43 -15.83 -28.42
CA ILE A 1 45.22 -16.68 -28.37
C ILE A 1 44.48 -16.29 -27.09
N PHE A 2 43.49 -15.43 -27.22
CA PHE A 2 42.61 -15.04 -26.12
C PHE A 2 41.43 -15.99 -26.08
N ILE A 3 41.32 -16.80 -25.03
CA ILE A 3 40.13 -17.58 -24.74
C ILE A 3 39.25 -16.70 -23.90
N SER A 4 38.23 -16.14 -24.54
CA SER A 4 37.13 -15.47 -23.87
C SER A 4 36.25 -16.53 -23.21
N LEU A 5 36.35 -16.68 -21.91
CA LEU A 5 35.43 -17.43 -21.11
C LEU A 5 34.17 -16.55 -20.86
N SER A 6 33.18 -16.76 -21.73
CA SER A 6 31.85 -16.24 -21.52
C SER A 6 31.24 -16.92 -20.30
N PHE A 7 31.25 -16.25 -19.16
CA PHE A 7 30.55 -16.67 -17.97
C PHE A 7 29.05 -16.35 -18.17
N ASN A 8 28.32 -17.29 -18.78
CA ASN A 8 26.87 -17.28 -18.82
C ASN A 8 26.40 -17.59 -17.40
N PHE A 9 26.23 -16.55 -16.60
CA PHE A 9 25.51 -16.65 -15.34
C PHE A 9 24.02 -16.70 -15.66
N ILE A 10 23.51 -17.90 -15.93
CA ILE A 10 22.07 -18.16 -15.96
C ILE A 10 21.59 -18.01 -14.52
N ARG A 11 21.11 -16.83 -14.16
CA ARG A 11 20.32 -16.63 -12.96
C ARG A 11 18.98 -17.34 -13.17
N LYS A 12 18.95 -18.57 -12.75
CA LYS A 12 17.73 -19.40 -12.66
C LYS A 12 17.15 -19.24 -11.27
N ASP A 13 16.97 -18.02 -10.82
CA ASP A 13 16.17 -17.70 -9.66
C ASP A 13 14.81 -17.24 -10.14
N THR A 14 13.99 -18.18 -10.54
CA THR A 14 12.55 -18.00 -10.46
C THR A 14 12.22 -17.91 -8.99
N VAL A 15 12.21 -16.68 -8.46
CA VAL A 15 11.61 -16.43 -7.16
C VAL A 15 10.17 -16.93 -7.27
N PRO A 16 9.77 -17.96 -6.53
CA PRO A 16 8.38 -18.38 -6.54
C PRO A 16 7.61 -17.16 -6.03
N PHE A 17 6.69 -16.66 -6.83
CA PHE A 17 5.72 -15.65 -6.44
C PHE A 17 4.78 -16.33 -5.42
N VAL A 18 5.29 -16.57 -4.23
CA VAL A 18 4.47 -16.98 -3.10
C VAL A 18 3.74 -15.72 -2.71
N SER A 19 2.51 -15.62 -3.13
CA SER A 19 1.54 -14.69 -2.57
C SER A 19 1.57 -14.89 -1.05
N LYS A 20 2.34 -14.05 -0.36
CA LYS A 20 2.41 -14.08 1.10
C LYS A 20 1.05 -13.59 1.56
N GLU A 21 0.22 -14.48 2.09
CA GLU A 21 -1.08 -14.08 2.62
C GLU A 21 -0.89 -12.98 3.64
N LEU A 22 -1.58 -11.86 3.43
CA LEU A 22 -1.54 -10.73 4.34
C LEU A 22 -2.18 -11.13 5.68
N ILE A 23 -1.58 -10.69 6.77
CA ILE A 23 -2.16 -10.88 8.09
C ILE A 23 -3.43 -10.04 8.19
N LYS A 24 -4.59 -10.69 8.36
CA LYS A 24 -5.86 -10.01 8.54
C LYS A 24 -5.98 -9.51 9.97
N VAL A 25 -6.34 -8.24 10.10
CA VAL A 25 -6.60 -7.57 11.39
C VAL A 25 -8.06 -7.19 11.43
N GLU A 26 -8.77 -7.66 12.44
CA GLU A 26 -10.21 -7.42 12.60
C GLU A 26 -10.53 -6.45 13.73
N SER A 27 -9.58 -6.16 14.63
CA SER A 27 -9.77 -5.24 15.75
C SER A 27 -8.63 -4.24 15.91
N LEU A 28 -8.91 -3.09 16.51
CA LEU A 28 -7.91 -2.06 16.84
C LEU A 28 -6.88 -2.55 17.86
N ASP A 29 -7.27 -3.45 18.78
CA ASP A 29 -6.38 -4.01 19.78
C ASP A 29 -5.26 -4.88 19.16
N GLU A 30 -5.55 -5.47 17.99
CA GLU A 30 -4.55 -6.22 17.23
C GLU A 30 -3.53 -5.32 16.53
N LEU A 31 -3.90 -4.07 16.21
CA LEU A 31 -2.97 -3.09 15.63
C LEU A 31 -1.90 -2.65 16.63
N SER A 32 -2.26 -2.60 17.92
CA SER A 32 -1.36 -2.17 19.00
C SER A 32 -0.31 -3.19 19.39
N LYS A 33 -0.39 -4.42 18.90
CA LYS A 33 0.65 -5.42 19.12
C LYS A 33 1.89 -5.05 18.30
N GLU A 34 2.87 -4.49 18.98
CA GLU A 34 4.18 -4.21 18.40
C GLU A 34 4.79 -5.52 17.89
N SER A 35 4.91 -5.61 16.58
CA SER A 35 5.73 -6.62 15.94
C SER A 35 7.08 -5.99 15.64
N ASN A 36 8.16 -6.61 16.10
CA ASN A 36 9.53 -6.17 15.81
C ASN A 36 9.92 -6.39 14.33
N GLU A 37 9.02 -6.97 13.54
CA GLU A 37 9.23 -7.22 12.12
C GLU A 37 8.31 -6.32 11.28
N PRO A 38 8.80 -5.82 10.12
CA PRO A 38 7.97 -5.09 9.19
C PRO A 38 6.86 -6.00 8.67
N LEU A 39 5.61 -5.64 8.93
CA LEU A 39 4.44 -6.41 8.55
C LEU A 39 3.48 -5.59 7.71
N ILE A 40 2.98 -6.22 6.65
CA ILE A 40 1.83 -5.71 5.90
C ILE A 40 0.58 -6.38 6.46
N ARG A 41 -0.39 -5.59 6.90
CA ARG A 41 -1.63 -6.08 7.52
C ARG A 41 -2.83 -5.66 6.69
N GLN A 42 -3.71 -6.61 6.41
CA GLN A 42 -5.00 -6.31 5.79
C GLN A 42 -5.98 -5.83 6.86
N ILE A 43 -6.66 -4.72 6.59
CA ILE A 43 -7.63 -4.10 7.51
C ILE A 43 -9.03 -4.07 6.91
N SER A 44 -10.04 -4.09 7.80
CA SER A 44 -11.45 -3.92 7.46
C SER A 44 -11.82 -2.44 7.25
N LEU A 45 -13.02 -2.20 6.69
CA LEU A 45 -13.56 -0.84 6.56
C LEU A 45 -13.67 -0.11 7.92
N ASN A 46 -14.04 -0.81 8.99
CA ASN A 46 -14.17 -0.18 10.30
C ASN A 46 -12.82 0.33 10.82
N ILE A 47 -11.77 -0.44 10.62
CA ILE A 47 -10.40 -0.04 11.00
C ILE A 47 -9.93 1.11 10.10
N ALA A 48 -10.13 1.00 8.79
CA ALA A 48 -9.78 2.07 7.85
C ALA A 48 -10.48 3.39 8.21
N LYS A 49 -11.75 3.34 8.58
CA LYS A 49 -12.52 4.50 9.04
C LYS A 49 -11.93 5.13 10.30
N ASN A 50 -11.55 4.33 11.30
CA ASN A 50 -10.93 4.84 12.52
C ASN A 50 -9.58 5.50 12.22
N LEU A 51 -8.73 4.85 11.43
CA LEU A 51 -7.44 5.41 11.01
C LEU A 51 -7.61 6.72 10.22
N PHE A 52 -8.65 6.83 9.40
CA PHE A 52 -8.97 8.07 8.70
C PHE A 52 -9.30 9.21 9.66
N PHE A 53 -10.13 8.98 10.67
CA PHE A 53 -10.46 9.99 11.67
C PHE A 53 -9.29 10.32 12.61
N ASP A 54 -8.32 9.41 12.74
CA ASP A 54 -7.05 9.65 13.43
C ASP A 54 -6.00 10.36 12.56
N ASN A 55 -6.38 10.83 11.36
CA ASN A 55 -5.52 11.50 10.40
C ASN A 55 -4.34 10.66 9.89
N THR A 56 -4.48 9.34 9.88
CA THR A 56 -3.51 8.45 9.23
C THR A 56 -3.46 8.74 7.73
N LEU A 57 -2.28 8.73 7.13
CA LEU A 57 -2.11 8.93 5.69
C LEU A 57 -2.71 7.77 4.91
N PHE A 58 -3.45 8.07 3.85
CA PHE A 58 -3.95 7.10 2.87
C PHE A 58 -3.24 7.30 1.54
N ILE A 59 -2.90 6.19 0.88
CA ILE A 59 -2.28 6.16 -0.44
C ILE A 59 -3.21 5.40 -1.38
N ASP A 60 -3.62 6.07 -2.45
CA ASP A 60 -4.42 5.47 -3.51
C ASP A 60 -3.49 4.82 -4.54
N ALA A 61 -3.58 3.51 -4.69
CA ALA A 61 -2.79 2.73 -5.65
C ALA A 61 -3.43 2.63 -7.04
N ARG A 62 -4.54 3.33 -7.27
CA ARG A 62 -5.16 3.43 -8.60
C ARG A 62 -4.40 4.45 -9.45
N ALA A 63 -4.64 4.43 -10.77
CA ALA A 63 -4.17 5.50 -11.65
C ALA A 63 -4.79 6.86 -11.29
N GLU A 64 -4.07 7.94 -11.54
CA GLU A 64 -4.50 9.31 -11.20
C GLU A 64 -5.85 9.69 -11.81
N GLU A 65 -6.23 9.13 -12.96
CA GLU A 65 -7.55 9.37 -13.56
C GLU A 65 -8.70 8.94 -12.63
N TYR A 66 -8.60 7.76 -12.00
CA TYR A 66 -9.61 7.27 -11.05
C TYR A 66 -9.57 8.02 -9.72
N TYR A 67 -8.39 8.41 -9.27
CA TYR A 67 -8.24 9.26 -8.11
C TYR A 67 -8.96 10.60 -8.29
N ASN A 68 -8.83 11.22 -9.45
CA ASN A 68 -9.49 12.49 -9.77
C ASN A 68 -11.01 12.36 -9.82
N GLU A 69 -11.56 11.23 -10.26
CA GLU A 69 -13.00 10.96 -10.24
C GLU A 69 -13.59 10.84 -8.83
N GLY A 70 -12.78 10.44 -7.87
CA GLY A 70 -13.16 10.35 -6.46
C GLY A 70 -12.15 9.58 -5.63
N HIS A 71 -11.80 10.12 -4.46
CA HIS A 71 -10.80 9.54 -3.56
C HIS A 71 -11.10 9.82 -2.09
N ILE A 72 -10.49 9.05 -1.19
CA ILE A 72 -10.54 9.28 0.25
C ILE A 72 -9.87 10.63 0.55
N PRO A 73 -10.51 11.54 1.34
CA PRO A 73 -9.94 12.85 1.62
C PRO A 73 -8.54 12.76 2.24
N ASN A 74 -7.67 13.69 1.87
CA ASN A 74 -6.27 13.75 2.30
C ASN A 74 -5.40 12.55 1.87
N SER A 75 -5.92 11.66 1.02
CA SER A 75 -5.08 10.64 0.40
C SER A 75 -4.17 11.24 -0.66
N ILE A 76 -3.11 10.51 -1.00
CA ILE A 76 -2.19 10.85 -2.10
C ILE A 76 -2.22 9.77 -3.16
N CYS A 77 -2.00 10.17 -4.40
CA CYS A 77 -1.89 9.28 -5.55
C CYS A 77 -0.83 9.83 -6.49
N TYR A 78 0.02 8.96 -7.01
CA TYR A 78 1.02 9.30 -8.01
C TYR A 78 1.27 8.10 -8.92
N ASP A 79 1.13 8.28 -10.22
CA ASP A 79 1.41 7.25 -11.21
C ASP A 79 2.91 6.92 -11.29
N ASN A 80 3.76 7.88 -10.97
CA ASN A 80 5.21 7.68 -10.92
C ASN A 80 5.66 7.33 -9.50
N ILE A 81 6.26 6.16 -9.34
CA ILE A 81 6.71 5.64 -8.05
C ILE A 81 7.79 6.50 -7.38
N ASP A 82 8.70 7.08 -8.15
CA ASP A 82 9.77 7.93 -7.60
C ASP A 82 9.17 9.22 -7.02
N THR A 83 8.15 9.77 -7.68
CA THR A 83 7.41 10.93 -7.18
C THR A 83 6.66 10.59 -5.90
N LEU A 84 6.06 9.39 -5.81
CA LEU A 84 5.41 8.92 -4.59
C LEU A 84 6.41 8.85 -3.43
N PHE A 85 7.59 8.28 -3.63
CA PHE A 85 8.63 8.20 -2.59
C PHE A 85 9.05 9.58 -2.09
N LEU A 86 9.33 10.52 -2.98
CA LEU A 86 9.67 11.90 -2.61
C LEU A 86 8.57 12.54 -1.75
N LYS A 87 7.30 12.30 -2.09
CA LYS A 87 6.17 12.84 -1.34
C LYS A 87 5.94 12.14 0.00
N LEU A 88 6.25 10.86 0.10
CA LEU A 88 6.18 10.14 1.37
C LEU A 88 7.24 10.62 2.34
N GLU A 89 8.48 10.83 1.89
CA GLU A 89 9.58 11.36 2.72
C GLU A 89 9.26 12.75 3.31
N GLU A 90 8.45 13.56 2.61
CA GLU A 90 7.98 14.85 3.10
C GLU A 90 6.88 14.73 4.18
N LYS A 91 6.16 13.61 4.23
CA LYS A 91 4.92 13.48 5.01
C LYS A 91 5.03 12.54 6.21
N ILE A 92 5.80 11.47 6.09
CA ILE A 92 5.88 10.40 7.09
C ILE A 92 7.30 9.87 7.26
N PHE A 93 7.57 9.30 8.42
CA PHE A 93 8.80 8.56 8.71
C PHE A 93 8.60 7.07 8.38
N PHE A 94 9.69 6.31 8.24
CA PHE A 94 9.66 4.89 7.89
C PHE A 94 8.84 4.00 8.84
N ASN A 95 8.69 4.41 10.09
CA ASN A 95 7.93 3.68 11.10
C ASN A 95 6.50 4.17 11.28
N ASP A 96 6.11 5.25 10.61
CA ASP A 96 4.75 5.78 10.70
C ASP A 96 3.77 4.85 10.02
N ALA A 97 2.57 4.74 10.61
CA ALA A 97 1.49 3.95 10.05
C ALA A 97 0.83 4.68 8.88
N PHE A 98 0.53 3.95 7.82
CA PHE A 98 -0.27 4.45 6.71
C PHE A 98 -1.08 3.34 6.05
N VAL A 99 -2.09 3.73 5.28
CA VAL A 99 -3.01 2.81 4.61
C VAL A 99 -2.84 2.91 3.10
N VAL A 100 -2.71 1.77 2.43
CA VAL A 100 -2.76 1.67 0.97
C VAL A 100 -4.08 1.07 0.55
N TYR A 101 -4.76 1.65 -0.43
CA TYR A 101 -6.01 1.13 -0.97
C TYR A 101 -6.04 1.17 -2.49
N CYS A 102 -6.95 0.42 -3.08
CA CYS A 102 -7.18 0.37 -4.51
C CYS A 102 -8.69 0.47 -4.82
N SER A 103 -9.14 -0.09 -5.92
CA SER A 103 -10.56 -0.03 -6.34
C SER A 103 -11.47 -0.85 -5.43
N ASP A 104 -11.16 -2.13 -5.22
CA ASP A 104 -11.97 -3.12 -4.51
C ASP A 104 -11.14 -4.33 -4.04
N ASP A 105 -11.84 -5.35 -3.52
CA ASP A 105 -11.21 -6.57 -2.97
C ASP A 105 -10.42 -7.39 -4.01
N ASP A 106 -10.74 -7.28 -5.29
CA ASP A 106 -10.09 -8.04 -6.37
C ASP A 106 -8.86 -7.32 -6.95
N CYS A 107 -8.65 -6.05 -6.58
CA CYS A 107 -7.52 -5.26 -7.06
C CYS A 107 -6.22 -5.61 -6.31
N GLY A 108 -5.20 -6.05 -7.04
CA GLY A 108 -3.87 -6.38 -6.51
C GLY A 108 -2.92 -5.20 -6.32
N SER A 109 -3.23 -4.02 -6.88
CA SER A 109 -2.29 -2.89 -6.90
C SER A 109 -1.94 -2.35 -5.51
N SER A 110 -2.87 -2.39 -4.54
CA SER A 110 -2.59 -1.96 -3.17
C SER A 110 -1.60 -2.89 -2.45
N GLU A 111 -1.70 -4.20 -2.68
CA GLU A 111 -0.76 -5.18 -2.11
C GLU A 111 0.63 -5.05 -2.76
N GLU A 112 0.67 -4.88 -4.07
CA GLU A 112 1.89 -4.71 -4.86
C GLU A 112 2.63 -3.44 -4.45
N LEU A 113 1.92 -2.32 -4.29
CA LEU A 113 2.48 -1.08 -3.79
C LEU A 113 2.96 -1.23 -2.33
N ALA A 114 2.19 -1.88 -1.47
CA ALA A 114 2.57 -2.11 -0.08
C ALA A 114 3.88 -2.93 0.03
N LEU A 115 4.05 -3.96 -0.79
CA LEU A 115 5.29 -4.74 -0.87
C LEU A 115 6.47 -3.88 -1.33
N THR A 116 6.28 -3.07 -2.36
CA THR A 116 7.31 -2.16 -2.86
C THR A 116 7.73 -1.15 -1.79
N LEU A 117 6.78 -0.60 -1.04
CA LEU A 117 7.07 0.32 0.06
C LEU A 117 7.80 -0.38 1.21
N GLN A 118 7.42 -1.61 1.55
CA GLN A 118 8.12 -2.41 2.57
C GLN A 118 9.57 -2.70 2.18
N GLU A 119 9.82 -3.06 0.93
CA GLU A 119 11.17 -3.29 0.39
C GLU A 119 12.06 -2.03 0.45
N ASN A 120 11.44 -0.86 0.46
CA ASN A 120 12.11 0.44 0.58
C ASN A 120 12.17 0.98 2.02
N GLY A 121 11.87 0.14 3.02
CA GLY A 121 12.12 0.42 4.43
C GLY A 121 10.92 0.85 5.26
N TYR A 122 9.73 1.02 4.67
CA TYR A 122 8.52 1.32 5.44
C TYR A 122 8.04 0.07 6.17
N SER A 123 7.74 0.18 7.46
CA SER A 123 7.53 -0.99 8.33
C SER A 123 6.09 -1.16 8.82
N ASN A 124 5.26 -0.12 8.79
CA ASN A 124 3.94 -0.15 9.39
C ASN A 124 2.84 0.12 8.36
N ILE A 125 2.60 -0.86 7.48
CA ILE A 125 1.76 -0.74 6.29
C ILE A 125 0.45 -1.48 6.49
N TYR A 126 -0.67 -0.78 6.28
CA TYR A 126 -2.00 -1.37 6.23
C TYR A 126 -2.54 -1.39 4.81
N VAL A 127 -3.19 -2.48 4.42
CA VAL A 127 -3.87 -2.62 3.14
C VAL A 127 -5.36 -2.69 3.37
N PHE A 128 -6.08 -1.70 2.88
CA PHE A 128 -7.54 -1.68 2.89
C PHE A 128 -8.07 -2.28 1.58
N LYS A 129 -8.29 -3.59 1.56
CA LYS A 129 -8.70 -4.33 0.35
C LYS A 129 -10.10 -3.95 -0.14
N GLY A 130 -11.03 -3.65 0.73
CA GLY A 130 -12.35 -3.15 0.32
C GLY A 130 -12.30 -1.90 -0.56
N GLY A 131 -11.26 -1.13 -0.41
CA GLY A 131 -10.85 -0.06 -1.30
C GLY A 131 -11.88 1.04 -1.50
N TRP A 132 -11.72 1.75 -2.60
CA TRP A 132 -12.59 2.86 -2.97
C TRP A 132 -14.07 2.45 -3.05
N LYS A 133 -14.37 1.30 -3.64
CA LYS A 133 -15.75 0.83 -3.78
C LYS A 133 -16.44 0.72 -2.42
N LYS A 134 -15.82 0.04 -1.47
CA LYS A 134 -16.41 -0.15 -0.14
C LYS A 134 -16.51 1.16 0.64
N TRP A 135 -15.54 2.06 0.46
CA TRP A 135 -15.56 3.39 1.06
C TRP A 135 -16.72 4.23 0.54
N SER A 136 -16.85 4.37 -0.78
CA SER A 136 -17.87 5.20 -1.42
C SER A 136 -19.28 4.67 -1.22
N ASP A 137 -19.47 3.34 -1.21
CA ASP A 137 -20.79 2.70 -1.03
C ASP A 137 -21.38 2.96 0.38
N THR A 138 -20.55 3.31 1.35
CA THR A 138 -20.99 3.54 2.75
C THR A 138 -21.31 5.00 3.07
N GLY A 139 -21.22 5.91 2.10
CA GLY A 139 -21.49 7.33 2.28
C GLY A 139 -20.46 8.07 3.14
N LEU A 140 -19.26 7.52 3.29
CA LEU A 140 -18.15 8.20 3.94
C LEU A 140 -17.67 9.40 3.10
N PRO A 141 -17.01 10.40 3.71
CA PRO A 141 -16.52 11.57 3.01
C PRO A 141 -15.57 11.19 1.85
N PHE A 142 -15.67 11.91 0.76
CA PHE A 142 -14.74 11.78 -0.37
C PHE A 142 -14.54 13.13 -1.07
N ASN A 143 -13.43 13.26 -1.77
CA ASN A 143 -13.11 14.40 -2.62
C ASN A 143 -13.08 13.98 -4.09
N LYS A 144 -13.20 14.97 -4.97
CA LYS A 144 -12.98 14.87 -6.41
C LYS A 144 -12.08 16.02 -6.84
N ASN A 145 -11.22 15.77 -7.80
CA ASN A 145 -10.49 16.83 -8.47
C ASN A 145 -11.23 17.20 -9.76
N GLU A 146 -11.37 18.49 -10.04
CA GLU A 146 -11.93 19.01 -11.28
C GLU A 146 -10.89 19.03 -12.40
#